data_10ee216a2389744d25cd2fa1c3b3e324
#
_entry.id   10ee216a2389744d25cd2fa1c3b3e324
#
_cell.length_a   1.000
_cell.length_b   1.000
_cell.length_c   1.000
_cell.angle_alpha   90.00
_cell.angle_beta   90.00
_cell.angle_gamma   90.00
#
_symmetry.space_group_name_H-M   'P 1'
#
loop_
_entity.id
_entity.type
_entity.pdbx_description
1 polymer ?
#
loop_
_entity_poly.entity_id
_entity_poly.type
_entity_poly.pdbx_seq_one_letter_code
_entity_poly.pdbx_strand_id
1 'polypeptide(L)'
;MSAPGYTLRDTNDWLEGQGVSADRLVPVTSKLKPEELAGSFRLPVFVIQGAEDFTTPTSLARTFVKSIQAPRKTFVQIEGGHFAVFMNPNAFVQVLISRVLPLVHAVKANHSRKKKAA
;
A
#
# COMPACT_ATOMS: atom_id res chain seq x y z
N MET A 1 16.20 -9.43 -21.97
CA MET A 1 15.27 -8.79 -22.94
C MET A 1 14.88 -7.43 -22.38
N SER A 2 15.21 -6.35 -23.06
CA SER A 2 14.72 -5.02 -22.69
C SER A 2 13.26 -4.88 -23.15
N ALA A 3 12.44 -4.19 -22.33
CA ALA A 3 11.09 -3.86 -22.73
C ALA A 3 11.11 -2.96 -23.98
N PRO A 4 10.12 -3.06 -24.89
CA PRO A 4 10.06 -2.22 -26.07
C PRO A 4 10.13 -0.73 -25.68
N GLY A 5 11.07 0.03 -26.30
CA GLY A 5 11.26 1.44 -26.05
C GLY A 5 12.32 1.78 -25.00
N TYR A 6 12.93 0.79 -24.34
CA TYR A 6 14.02 1.01 -23.38
C TYR A 6 15.37 0.60 -24.00
N THR A 7 16.38 1.47 -23.82
CA THR A 7 17.75 1.22 -24.24
C THR A 7 18.59 0.69 -23.07
N LEU A 8 19.79 0.19 -23.36
CA LEU A 8 20.76 -0.18 -22.30
C LEU A 8 21.14 1.01 -21.43
N ARG A 9 21.16 2.21 -22.01
CA ARG A 9 21.41 3.45 -21.26
C ARG A 9 20.30 3.70 -20.25
N ASP A 10 19.02 3.56 -20.63
CA ASP A 10 17.90 3.76 -19.72
C ASP A 10 17.96 2.75 -18.55
N THR A 11 18.41 1.52 -18.83
CA THR A 11 18.63 0.51 -17.77
C THR A 11 19.74 0.92 -16.81
N ASN A 12 20.86 1.45 -17.33
CA ASN A 12 21.96 1.94 -16.52
C ASN A 12 21.55 3.15 -15.68
N ASP A 13 20.88 4.12 -16.30
CA ASP A 13 20.40 5.33 -15.63
C ASP A 13 19.39 4.98 -14.52
N TRP A 14 18.57 3.95 -14.73
CA TRP A 14 17.67 3.41 -13.69
C TRP A 14 18.43 2.80 -12.52
N LEU A 15 19.46 1.97 -12.79
CA LEU A 15 20.28 1.35 -11.75
C LEU A 15 21.06 2.41 -10.94
N GLU A 16 21.67 3.39 -11.62
CA GLU A 16 22.38 4.48 -10.97
C GLU A 16 21.41 5.33 -10.11
N GLY A 17 20.22 5.63 -10.64
CA GLY A 17 19.18 6.34 -9.91
C GLY A 17 18.73 5.62 -8.64
N GLN A 18 18.64 4.29 -8.67
CA GLN A 18 18.36 3.47 -7.48
C GLN A 18 19.47 3.63 -6.43
N GLY A 19 20.75 3.56 -6.85
CA GLY A 19 21.90 3.74 -5.96
C GLY A 19 21.90 5.13 -5.30
N VAL A 20 21.80 6.18 -6.09
CA VAL A 20 21.75 7.58 -5.59
C VAL A 20 20.56 7.79 -4.63
N SER A 21 19.40 7.22 -4.94
CA SER A 21 18.22 7.31 -4.08
C SER A 21 18.44 6.57 -2.77
N ALA A 22 18.99 5.36 -2.82
CA ALA A 22 19.28 4.56 -1.62
C ALA A 22 20.28 5.28 -0.70
N ASP A 23 21.39 5.79 -1.26
CA ASP A 23 22.42 6.49 -0.49
C ASP A 23 21.88 7.72 0.25
N ARG A 24 20.91 8.41 -0.34
CA ARG A 24 20.32 9.62 0.25
C ARG A 24 19.15 9.32 1.20
N LEU A 25 18.32 8.35 0.87
CA LEU A 25 17.07 8.10 1.59
C LEU A 25 17.23 7.08 2.72
N VAL A 26 18.04 6.03 2.53
CA VAL A 26 18.20 4.98 3.55
C VAL A 26 18.71 5.53 4.89
N PRO A 27 19.70 6.44 4.96
CA PRO A 27 20.16 7.00 6.23
C PRO A 27 19.08 7.79 6.98
N VAL A 28 18.09 8.33 6.26
CA VAL A 28 16.97 9.08 6.85
C VAL A 28 15.85 8.12 7.22
N THR A 29 15.45 7.26 6.30
CA THR A 29 14.32 6.34 6.51
C THR A 29 14.60 5.25 7.53
N SER A 30 15.86 4.81 7.67
CA SER A 30 16.27 3.83 8.69
C SER A 30 16.14 4.35 10.13
N LYS A 31 16.06 5.67 10.32
CA LYS A 31 15.85 6.30 11.63
C LYS A 31 14.37 6.44 11.98
N LEU A 32 13.48 6.29 11.00
CA LEU A 32 12.04 6.39 11.23
C LEU A 32 11.56 5.14 11.95
N LYS A 33 10.91 5.34 13.07
CA LYS A 33 10.25 4.25 13.80
C LYS A 33 8.82 4.09 13.30
N PRO A 34 8.34 2.87 13.07
CA PRO A 34 6.96 2.65 12.64
C PRO A 34 5.93 3.32 13.55
N GLU A 35 6.21 3.41 14.85
CA GLU A 35 5.36 4.03 15.85
C GLU A 35 5.26 5.56 15.67
N GLU A 36 6.33 6.19 15.21
CA GLU A 36 6.37 7.64 14.92
C GLU A 36 5.59 7.96 13.63
N LEU A 37 5.50 7.00 12.71
CA LEU A 37 4.67 7.09 11.50
C LEU A 37 3.21 6.70 11.78
N ALA A 38 2.94 6.06 12.92
CA ALA A 38 1.63 5.63 13.34
C ALA A 38 0.77 6.86 13.71
N GLY A 39 0.14 7.43 12.69
CA GLY A 39 -0.76 8.57 12.85
C GLY A 39 -2.21 8.16 13.10
N SER A 40 -3.03 9.18 13.36
CA SER A 40 -4.49 9.07 13.37
C SER A 40 -5.04 9.41 11.99
N PHE A 41 -5.78 8.49 11.41
CA PHE A 41 -6.42 8.63 10.11
C PHE A 41 -7.91 8.86 10.29
N ARG A 42 -8.47 9.81 9.54
CA ARG A 42 -9.92 10.07 9.52
C ARG A 42 -10.69 9.13 8.59
N LEU A 43 -9.98 8.42 7.73
CA LEU A 43 -10.53 7.51 6.73
C LEU A 43 -10.20 6.06 7.10
N PRO A 44 -10.99 5.09 6.61
CA PRO A 44 -10.63 3.69 6.66
C PRO A 44 -9.29 3.44 5.96
N VAL A 45 -8.44 2.62 6.57
CA VAL A 45 -7.13 2.23 6.03
C VAL A 45 -7.12 0.75 5.70
N PHE A 46 -6.75 0.44 4.46
CA PHE A 46 -6.55 -0.92 3.98
C PHE A 46 -5.11 -1.08 3.53
N VAL A 47 -4.43 -2.08 4.03
CA VAL A 47 -3.10 -2.49 3.57
C VAL A 47 -3.25 -3.86 2.93
N ILE A 48 -2.86 -3.95 1.66
CA ILE A 48 -2.87 -5.19 0.88
C ILE A 48 -1.44 -5.49 0.51
N GLN A 49 -0.96 -6.65 0.87
CA GLN A 49 0.44 -7.03 0.72
C GLN A 49 0.60 -8.48 0.32
N GLY A 50 1.69 -8.80 -0.38
CA GLY A 50 2.07 -10.17 -0.68
C GLY A 50 2.38 -10.96 0.59
N ALA A 51 1.93 -12.21 0.63
CA ALA A 51 2.16 -13.07 1.79
C ALA A 51 3.65 -13.38 2.01
N GLU A 52 4.43 -13.41 0.92
CA GLU A 52 5.85 -13.74 0.86
C GLU A 52 6.70 -12.50 0.52
N ASP A 53 6.30 -11.33 1.02
CA ASP A 53 7.06 -10.10 0.81
C ASP A 53 8.27 -10.06 1.75
N PHE A 54 9.45 -10.36 1.20
CA PHE A 54 10.73 -10.30 1.91
C PHE A 54 11.41 -8.93 1.81
N THR A 55 10.95 -8.05 0.91
CA THR A 55 11.49 -6.70 0.75
C THR A 55 10.94 -5.77 1.83
N THR A 56 9.62 -5.84 2.04
CA THR A 56 8.94 -5.18 3.16
C THR A 56 8.24 -6.26 3.99
N PRO A 57 8.89 -6.78 5.05
CA PRO A 57 8.40 -7.95 5.76
C PRO A 57 6.95 -7.80 6.24
N THR A 58 6.14 -8.77 5.89
CA THR A 58 4.69 -8.79 6.17
C THR A 58 4.39 -8.67 7.67
N SER A 59 5.26 -9.17 8.53
CA SER A 59 5.15 -9.03 9.99
C SER A 59 5.24 -7.57 10.46
N LEU A 60 6.15 -6.79 9.86
CA LEU A 60 6.32 -5.37 10.16
C LEU A 60 5.12 -4.55 9.68
N ALA A 61 4.65 -4.80 8.46
CA ALA A 61 3.45 -4.15 7.93
C ALA A 61 2.21 -4.44 8.78
N ARG A 62 2.06 -5.67 9.26
CA ARG A 62 0.99 -6.05 10.18
C ARG A 62 1.09 -5.31 11.53
N THR A 63 2.29 -5.17 12.07
CA THR A 63 2.55 -4.40 13.30
C THR A 63 2.21 -2.93 13.10
N PHE A 64 2.62 -2.34 11.97
CA PHE A 64 2.27 -0.98 11.61
C PHE A 64 0.74 -0.78 11.54
N VAL A 65 0.00 -1.66 10.86
CA VAL A 65 -1.47 -1.56 10.78
C VAL A 65 -2.11 -1.68 12.16
N LYS A 66 -1.53 -2.44 13.08
CA LYS A 66 -2.02 -2.50 14.46
C LYS A 66 -1.80 -1.19 15.21
N SER A 67 -0.69 -0.50 14.99
CA SER A 67 -0.31 0.73 15.71
C SER A 67 -1.08 1.98 15.26
N ILE A 68 -1.49 2.08 13.99
CA ILE A 68 -2.26 3.23 13.51
C ILE A 68 -3.64 3.32 14.14
N GLN A 69 -4.18 4.53 14.23
CA GLN A 69 -5.57 4.78 14.62
C GLN A 69 -6.40 5.13 13.37
N ALA A 70 -7.49 4.43 13.15
CA ALA A 70 -8.40 4.67 12.03
C ALA A 70 -9.81 4.18 12.38
N PRO A 71 -10.88 4.77 11.78
CA PRO A 71 -12.26 4.30 11.96
C PRO A 71 -12.44 2.83 11.59
N ARG A 72 -11.69 2.37 10.63
CA ARG A 72 -11.54 0.97 10.24
C ARG A 72 -10.13 0.75 9.72
N LYS A 73 -9.50 -0.34 10.14
CA LYS A 73 -8.20 -0.76 9.62
C LYS A 73 -8.26 -2.24 9.26
N THR A 74 -7.72 -2.56 8.10
CA THR A 74 -7.78 -3.93 7.57
C THR A 74 -6.44 -4.25 6.93
N PHE A 75 -5.87 -5.39 7.31
CA PHE A 75 -4.68 -5.95 6.70
C PHE A 75 -5.08 -7.20 5.92
N VAL A 76 -4.77 -7.24 4.64
CA VAL A 76 -5.08 -8.35 3.74
C VAL A 76 -3.79 -8.86 3.11
N GLN A 77 -3.59 -10.16 3.15
CA GLN A 77 -2.52 -10.83 2.42
C GLN A 77 -3.09 -11.45 1.15
N ILE A 78 -2.37 -11.28 0.04
CA ILE A 78 -2.61 -11.96 -1.21
C ILE A 78 -1.38 -12.81 -1.54
N GLU A 79 -1.54 -13.84 -2.35
CA GLU A 79 -0.46 -14.71 -2.78
C GLU A 79 0.59 -13.92 -3.56
N GLY A 80 1.88 -14.18 -3.28
CA GLY A 80 3.04 -13.59 -3.93
C GLY A 80 3.91 -12.72 -3.04
N GLY A 81 4.99 -12.20 -3.62
CA GLY A 81 6.01 -11.38 -2.95
C GLY A 81 5.71 -9.88 -3.02
N HIS A 82 6.79 -9.07 -3.06
CA HIS A 82 6.72 -7.61 -3.04
C HIS A 82 5.84 -6.98 -4.12
N PHE A 83 5.81 -7.57 -5.30
CA PHE A 83 5.01 -7.11 -6.43
C PHE A 83 3.66 -7.84 -6.58
N ALA A 84 3.19 -8.53 -5.55
CA ALA A 84 1.97 -9.33 -5.58
C ALA A 84 0.75 -8.58 -6.13
N VAL A 85 0.60 -7.29 -5.81
CA VAL A 85 -0.50 -6.44 -6.30
C VAL A 85 -0.51 -6.33 -7.82
N PHE A 86 0.66 -6.31 -8.45
CA PHE A 86 0.80 -6.23 -9.90
C PHE A 86 0.80 -7.61 -10.57
N MET A 87 1.39 -8.59 -9.90
CA MET A 87 1.52 -9.96 -10.44
C MET A 87 0.25 -10.78 -10.26
N ASN A 88 -0.60 -10.43 -9.30
CA ASN A 88 -1.89 -11.08 -9.04
C ASN A 88 -3.04 -10.05 -9.00
N PRO A 89 -3.30 -9.36 -10.13
CA PRO A 89 -4.27 -8.27 -10.19
C PRO A 89 -5.69 -8.73 -9.86
N ASN A 90 -6.04 -9.98 -10.17
CA ASN A 90 -7.36 -10.53 -9.86
C ASN A 90 -7.59 -10.61 -8.35
N ALA A 91 -6.63 -11.11 -7.58
CA ALA A 91 -6.72 -11.15 -6.12
C ALA A 91 -6.82 -9.75 -5.54
N PHE A 92 -6.01 -8.80 -6.04
CA PHE A 92 -6.06 -7.41 -5.62
C PHE A 92 -7.44 -6.78 -5.88
N VAL A 93 -7.97 -6.91 -7.09
CA VAL A 93 -9.29 -6.38 -7.47
C VAL A 93 -10.40 -7.01 -6.63
N GLN A 94 -10.35 -8.31 -6.35
CA GLN A 94 -11.31 -8.99 -5.49
C GLN A 94 -11.30 -8.42 -4.05
N VAL A 95 -10.15 -8.05 -3.52
CA VAL A 95 -10.06 -7.37 -2.21
C VAL A 95 -10.72 -5.99 -2.29
N LEU A 96 -10.49 -5.23 -3.34
CA LEU A 96 -11.12 -3.93 -3.53
C LEU A 96 -12.65 -4.04 -3.59
N ILE A 97 -13.16 -4.96 -4.40
CA ILE A 97 -14.61 -5.18 -4.56
C ILE A 97 -15.25 -5.66 -3.26
N SER A 98 -14.64 -6.62 -2.58
CA SER A 98 -15.24 -7.26 -1.40
C SER A 98 -15.07 -6.47 -0.11
N ARG A 99 -14.00 -5.68 0.05
CA ARG A 99 -13.65 -5.03 1.31
C ARG A 99 -13.77 -3.49 1.28
N VAL A 100 -13.43 -2.86 0.14
CA VAL A 100 -13.38 -1.40 0.02
C VAL A 100 -14.68 -0.83 -0.54
N LEU A 101 -15.15 -1.37 -1.65
CA LEU A 101 -16.33 -0.87 -2.37
C LEU A 101 -17.60 -0.80 -1.50
N PRO A 102 -17.93 -1.76 -0.63
CA PRO A 102 -19.10 -1.68 0.24
C PRO A 102 -19.08 -0.47 1.18
N LEU A 103 -17.89 -0.04 1.64
CA LEU A 103 -17.76 1.14 2.50
C LEU A 103 -18.01 2.44 1.74
N VAL A 104 -17.57 2.52 0.48
CA VAL A 104 -17.83 3.69 -0.37
C VAL A 104 -19.33 3.84 -0.61
N HIS A 105 -20.05 2.74 -0.83
CA HIS A 105 -21.50 2.75 -1.02
C HIS A 105 -22.24 3.16 0.26
N ALA A 106 -21.82 2.65 1.43
CA ALA A 106 -22.40 3.02 2.71
C ALA A 106 -22.23 4.52 3.03
N VAL A 107 -21.06 5.09 2.73
CA VAL A 107 -20.79 6.52 2.92
C VAL A 107 -21.68 7.37 2.00
N LYS A 108 -21.80 6.99 0.72
CA LYS A 108 -22.68 7.69 -0.23
C LYS A 108 -24.13 7.65 0.22
N ALA A 109 -24.65 6.50 0.67
CA ALA A 109 -26.01 6.35 1.15
C ALA A 109 -26.31 7.23 2.37
N ASN A 110 -25.37 7.30 3.33
CA ASN A 110 -25.50 8.15 4.51
C ASN A 110 -25.46 9.63 4.18
N HIS A 111 -24.63 10.05 3.22
CA HIS A 111 -24.57 11.45 2.76
C HIS A 111 -25.88 11.88 2.09
N SER A 112 -26.44 11.01 1.25
CA SER A 112 -27.72 11.27 0.56
C SER A 112 -28.89 11.35 1.53
N ARG A 113 -28.90 10.53 2.60
CA ARG A 113 -29.91 10.59 3.66
C ARG A 113 -29.85 11.90 4.45
N LYS A 114 -28.65 12.35 4.82
CA LYS A 114 -28.46 13.62 5.54
C LYS A 114 -28.91 14.83 4.71
N LYS A 115 -28.67 14.80 3.40
CA LYS A 115 -29.07 15.90 2.48
C LYS A 115 -30.60 15.96 2.24
N LYS A 116 -31.33 14.87 2.45
CA LYS A 116 -32.79 14.83 2.35
C LYS A 116 -33.51 15.21 3.65
N ALA A 117 -32.78 15.20 4.77
CA ALA A 117 -33.31 15.50 6.11
C ALA A 117 -33.03 16.93 6.58
N ALA A 118 -32.29 17.71 5.79
CA ALA A 118 -31.99 19.12 5.98
C ALA A 118 -32.77 19.99 4.96
#